data_9551e037dc5d3eb32d15a425bddf5d77
#
_entry.id   9551e037dc5d3eb32d15a425bddf5d77
#
_cell.length_a   1.000
_cell.length_b   1.000
_cell.length_c   1.000
_cell.angle_alpha   90.00
_cell.angle_beta   90.00
_cell.angle_gamma   90.00
#
_symmetry.space_group_name_H-M   'P 1'
#
loop_
_entity.id
_entity.type
_entity.pdbx_description
1 polymer ?
#
loop_
_entity_poly.entity_id
_entity_poly.type
_entity_poly.pdbx_seq_one_letter_code
_entity_poly.pdbx_strand_id
1 'polypeptide(L)'
;MPYFSIIIPVYNRPDEVNDLLESLSKQTYKDFEVIIVEDGSTVCCADAVKRYASIVDIHYYYKENEGRSIARNYGLERAVGSYFIFFDSDCVIPEGYFEALNAVLNRHYTDCFGGPDAAHDSFSDVQKAINYSMTSFLTTGGIRGGKVQLEKFTPRTFNMGFSREVYARVGGFREMFSEDIDMSTRIRQAGFGISLIRDA
;
A
#
# COMPACT_ATOMS: atom_id res chain seq x y z
N MET A 1 -13.18 -9.15 -13.31
CA MET A 1 -11.92 -9.13 -12.53
C MET A 1 -11.81 -7.77 -11.88
N PRO A 2 -11.42 -7.64 -10.62
CA PRO A 2 -11.26 -6.35 -9.96
C PRO A 2 -10.19 -5.50 -10.66
N TYR A 3 -10.34 -4.18 -10.60
CA TYR A 3 -9.33 -3.28 -11.15
C TYR A 3 -8.12 -3.19 -10.20
N PHE A 4 -8.35 -3.06 -8.90
CA PHE A 4 -7.29 -3.02 -7.89
C PHE A 4 -7.17 -4.33 -7.12
N SER A 5 -5.94 -4.79 -6.88
CA SER A 5 -5.62 -5.80 -5.86
C SER A 5 -4.83 -5.15 -4.74
N ILE A 6 -5.40 -5.14 -3.54
CA ILE A 6 -4.80 -4.54 -2.34
C ILE A 6 -4.06 -5.63 -1.59
N ILE A 7 -2.75 -5.51 -1.42
CA ILE A 7 -1.89 -6.51 -0.82
C ILE A 7 -1.40 -6.02 0.54
N ILE A 8 -1.72 -6.78 1.58
CA ILE A 8 -1.47 -6.43 2.98
C ILE A 8 -0.68 -7.57 3.64
N PRO A 9 0.63 -7.40 3.89
CA PRO A 9 1.40 -8.33 4.72
C PRO A 9 1.07 -8.08 6.18
N VAL A 10 0.87 -9.16 6.95
CA VAL A 10 0.47 -9.08 8.37
C VAL A 10 1.39 -9.96 9.21
N TYR A 11 1.82 -9.42 10.36
CA TYR A 11 2.54 -10.20 11.39
C TYR A 11 2.16 -9.73 12.79
N ASN A 12 1.37 -10.55 13.52
CA ASN A 12 0.92 -10.28 14.90
C ASN A 12 0.22 -8.91 15.10
N ARG A 13 -0.71 -8.54 14.19
CA ARG A 13 -1.40 -7.24 14.20
C ARG A 13 -2.91 -7.36 13.96
N PRO A 14 -3.64 -8.19 14.75
CA PRO A 14 -5.07 -8.42 14.49
C PRO A 14 -5.95 -7.19 14.68
N ASP A 15 -5.62 -6.31 15.63
CA ASP A 15 -6.41 -5.13 15.93
C ASP A 15 -6.24 -4.05 14.85
N GLU A 16 -5.01 -3.82 14.41
CA GLU A 16 -4.71 -2.87 13.32
C GLU A 16 -5.33 -3.33 12.00
N VAL A 17 -5.28 -4.64 11.70
CA VAL A 17 -5.97 -5.20 10.52
C VAL A 17 -7.48 -5.02 10.62
N ASN A 18 -8.07 -5.12 11.81
CA ASN A 18 -9.49 -4.83 12.00
C ASN A 18 -9.82 -3.38 11.61
N ASP A 19 -9.05 -2.40 12.07
CA ASP A 19 -9.26 -0.98 11.76
C ASP A 19 -9.06 -0.70 10.26
N LEU A 20 -8.05 -1.32 9.65
CA LEU A 20 -7.82 -1.24 8.20
C LEU A 20 -9.01 -1.82 7.42
N LEU A 21 -9.49 -3.03 7.76
CA LEU A 21 -10.64 -3.65 7.10
C LEU A 21 -11.93 -2.86 7.31
N GLU A 22 -12.13 -2.26 8.48
CA GLU A 22 -13.24 -1.35 8.71
C GLU A 22 -13.18 -0.15 7.75
N SER A 23 -12.01 0.46 7.57
CA SER A 23 -11.83 1.58 6.65
C SER A 23 -12.06 1.18 5.19
N LEU A 24 -11.60 -0.01 4.79
CA LEU A 24 -11.83 -0.56 3.45
C LEU A 24 -13.31 -0.89 3.20
N SER A 25 -14.03 -1.34 4.22
CA SER A 25 -15.47 -1.63 4.10
C SER A 25 -16.30 -0.39 3.78
N LYS A 26 -15.85 0.78 4.20
CA LYS A 26 -16.50 2.09 4.00
C LYS A 26 -16.23 2.72 2.62
N GLN A 27 -15.31 2.15 1.83
CA GLN A 27 -15.00 2.69 0.50
C GLN A 27 -16.23 2.65 -0.42
N THR A 28 -16.47 3.74 -1.15
CA THR A 28 -17.57 3.86 -2.14
C THR A 28 -17.27 3.11 -3.42
N TYR A 29 -16.03 3.17 -3.89
CA TYR A 29 -15.53 2.38 -5.02
C TYR A 29 -15.37 0.92 -4.60
N LYS A 30 -15.93 -0.04 -5.37
CA LYS A 30 -15.99 -1.45 -4.99
C LYS A 30 -15.23 -2.40 -5.93
N ASP A 31 -14.64 -1.89 -7.01
CA ASP A 31 -13.93 -2.73 -7.98
C ASP A 31 -12.49 -3.04 -7.52
N PHE A 32 -12.40 -3.67 -6.34
CA PHE A 32 -11.14 -4.13 -5.75
C PHE A 32 -11.30 -5.44 -4.99
N GLU A 33 -10.20 -6.18 -4.88
CA GLU A 33 -10.01 -7.29 -3.96
C GLU A 33 -8.96 -6.94 -2.89
N VAL A 34 -9.04 -7.61 -1.74
CA VAL A 34 -8.06 -7.48 -0.64
C VAL A 34 -7.38 -8.81 -0.42
N ILE A 35 -6.06 -8.83 -0.47
CA ILE A 35 -5.23 -10.02 -0.27
C ILE A 35 -4.45 -9.83 1.02
N ILE A 36 -4.86 -10.53 2.07
CA ILE A 36 -4.19 -10.54 3.37
C ILE A 36 -3.25 -11.73 3.41
N VAL A 37 -1.98 -11.47 3.67
CA VAL A 37 -0.95 -12.49 3.82
C VAL A 37 -0.41 -12.46 5.24
N GLU A 38 -0.86 -13.42 6.05
CA GLU A 38 -0.38 -13.63 7.42
C GLU A 38 0.99 -14.32 7.37
N ASP A 39 2.02 -13.62 7.77
CA ASP A 39 3.42 -14.07 7.67
C ASP A 39 3.90 -14.72 8.97
N GLY A 40 3.29 -15.86 9.35
CA GLY A 40 3.68 -16.66 10.50
C GLY A 40 3.28 -16.06 11.85
N SER A 41 2.18 -15.34 11.93
CA SER A 41 1.66 -14.78 13.18
C SER A 41 1.30 -15.86 14.19
N THR A 42 1.59 -15.61 15.46
CA THR A 42 1.09 -16.40 16.59
C THR A 42 -0.31 -15.92 17.01
N VAL A 43 -0.62 -14.63 16.76
CA VAL A 43 -1.95 -14.04 16.96
C VAL A 43 -2.46 -13.59 15.59
N CYS A 44 -3.32 -14.39 14.98
CA CYS A 44 -3.80 -14.19 13.63
C CYS A 44 -4.99 -13.21 13.56
N CYS A 45 -5.12 -12.52 12.42
CA CYS A 45 -6.25 -11.62 12.14
C CYS A 45 -7.47 -12.30 11.52
N ALA A 46 -7.53 -13.64 11.51
CA ALA A 46 -8.60 -14.41 10.85
C ALA A 46 -10.03 -14.02 11.30
N ASP A 47 -10.23 -13.61 12.56
CA ASP A 47 -11.54 -13.21 13.04
C ASP A 47 -11.95 -11.81 12.53
N ALA A 48 -11.00 -10.90 12.35
CA ALA A 48 -11.24 -9.63 11.66
C ALA A 48 -11.63 -9.90 10.20
N VAL A 49 -10.91 -10.77 9.49
CA VAL A 49 -11.24 -11.17 8.11
C VAL A 49 -12.67 -11.71 7.99
N LYS A 50 -13.07 -12.64 8.84
CA LYS A 50 -14.45 -13.21 8.83
C LYS A 50 -15.52 -12.13 9.00
N ARG A 51 -15.26 -11.12 9.83
CA ARG A 51 -16.21 -10.03 10.10
C ARG A 51 -16.53 -9.21 8.86
N TYR A 52 -15.56 -8.98 7.98
CA TYR A 52 -15.70 -8.13 6.80
C TYR A 52 -15.84 -8.90 5.48
N ALA A 53 -15.68 -10.24 5.46
CA ALA A 53 -15.71 -11.04 4.24
C ALA A 53 -17.05 -11.00 3.45
N SER A 54 -18.15 -10.60 4.12
CA SER A 54 -19.44 -10.41 3.42
C SER A 54 -19.60 -9.02 2.78
N ILE A 55 -18.69 -8.08 3.09
CA ILE A 55 -18.76 -6.66 2.68
C ILE A 55 -17.66 -6.34 1.67
N VAL A 56 -16.49 -6.95 1.84
CA VAL A 56 -15.30 -6.75 1.04
C VAL A 56 -14.86 -8.10 0.48
N ASP A 57 -14.43 -8.13 -0.77
CA ASP A 57 -13.84 -9.33 -1.39
C ASP A 57 -12.44 -9.56 -0.80
N ILE A 58 -12.34 -10.48 0.16
CA ILE A 58 -11.11 -10.73 0.94
C ILE A 58 -10.60 -12.13 0.70
N HIS A 59 -9.35 -12.23 0.29
CA HIS A 59 -8.58 -13.46 0.18
C HIS A 59 -7.55 -13.51 1.31
N TYR A 60 -7.68 -14.47 2.22
CA TYR A 60 -6.81 -14.63 3.38
C TYR A 60 -5.90 -15.84 3.21
N TYR A 61 -4.60 -15.60 3.36
CA TYR A 61 -3.58 -16.64 3.27
C TYR A 61 -2.68 -16.61 4.50
N TYR A 62 -2.32 -17.80 4.98
CA TYR A 62 -1.34 -17.99 6.04
C TYR A 62 -0.11 -18.70 5.49
N LYS A 63 1.08 -18.24 5.85
CA LYS A 63 2.36 -18.86 5.51
C LYS A 63 3.33 -18.78 6.69
N GLU A 64 4.41 -19.53 6.67
CA GLU A 64 5.51 -19.40 7.63
C GLU A 64 6.17 -18.02 7.49
N ASN A 65 6.73 -17.52 8.60
CA ASN A 65 7.38 -16.22 8.62
C ASN A 65 8.66 -16.21 7.78
N GLU A 66 8.67 -15.39 6.75
CA GLU A 66 9.82 -15.19 5.86
C GLU A 66 10.05 -13.69 5.57
N GLY A 67 9.29 -12.81 6.21
CA GLY A 67 9.43 -11.38 6.12
C GLY A 67 8.51 -10.71 5.09
N ARG A 68 8.35 -9.40 5.30
CA ARG A 68 7.35 -8.58 4.59
C ARG A 68 7.48 -8.56 3.07
N SER A 69 8.70 -8.62 2.53
CA SER A 69 8.92 -8.62 1.07
C SER A 69 8.40 -9.92 0.44
N ILE A 70 8.67 -11.06 1.08
CA ILE A 70 8.16 -12.37 0.62
C ILE A 70 6.64 -12.42 0.78
N ALA A 71 6.10 -11.92 1.90
CA ALA A 71 4.65 -11.85 2.09
C ALA A 71 3.96 -10.99 1.01
N ARG A 72 4.52 -9.83 0.63
CA ARG A 72 4.01 -9.04 -0.49
C ARG A 72 4.09 -9.78 -1.82
N ASN A 73 5.19 -10.47 -2.10
CA ASN A 73 5.34 -11.26 -3.33
C ASN A 73 4.33 -12.43 -3.37
N TYR A 74 4.10 -13.07 -2.24
CA TYR A 74 3.10 -14.14 -2.11
C TYR A 74 1.69 -13.63 -2.45
N GLY A 75 1.36 -12.38 -2.04
CA GLY A 75 0.14 -11.70 -2.42
C GLY A 75 0.09 -11.33 -3.91
N LEU A 76 1.20 -10.80 -4.47
CA LEU A 76 1.31 -10.45 -5.90
C LEU A 76 1.03 -11.63 -6.82
N GLU A 77 1.53 -12.82 -6.49
CA GLU A 77 1.32 -14.04 -7.27
C GLU A 77 -0.16 -14.47 -7.32
N ARG A 78 -0.95 -14.06 -6.35
CA ARG A 78 -2.38 -14.43 -6.19
C ARG A 78 -3.33 -13.34 -6.63
N ALA A 79 -2.83 -12.14 -6.78
CA ALA A 79 -3.59 -10.98 -7.21
C ALA A 79 -4.10 -11.15 -8.64
N VAL A 80 -5.39 -10.82 -8.89
CA VAL A 80 -6.00 -10.92 -10.21
C VAL A 80 -6.32 -9.56 -10.85
N GLY A 81 -6.24 -8.46 -10.09
CA GLY A 81 -6.49 -7.10 -10.56
C GLY A 81 -5.46 -6.60 -11.58
N SER A 82 -5.77 -5.53 -12.24
CA SER A 82 -4.91 -4.88 -13.25
C SER A 82 -3.87 -3.95 -12.62
N TYR A 83 -4.10 -3.51 -11.39
CA TYR A 83 -3.24 -2.59 -10.66
C TYR A 83 -3.10 -3.06 -9.20
N PHE A 84 -1.88 -3.15 -8.70
CA PHE A 84 -1.55 -3.61 -7.35
C PHE A 84 -1.30 -2.43 -6.44
N ILE A 85 -1.87 -2.46 -5.23
CA ILE A 85 -1.70 -1.44 -4.21
C ILE A 85 -1.23 -2.11 -2.92
N PHE A 86 -0.26 -1.52 -2.25
CA PHE A 86 0.28 -2.02 -1.00
C PHE A 86 -0.09 -1.09 0.14
N PHE A 87 -0.60 -1.67 1.21
CA PHE A 87 -0.74 -1.00 2.50
C PHE A 87 -0.04 -1.81 3.58
N ASP A 88 0.49 -1.13 4.57
CA ASP A 88 0.92 -1.78 5.81
C ASP A 88 -0.32 -2.04 6.68
N SER A 89 -0.25 -3.05 7.54
CA SER A 89 -1.41 -3.51 8.35
C SER A 89 -1.96 -2.48 9.33
N ASP A 90 -1.20 -1.43 9.63
CA ASP A 90 -1.55 -0.33 10.54
C ASP A 90 -2.07 0.94 9.84
N CYS A 91 -2.41 0.83 8.55
CA CYS A 91 -3.01 1.92 7.78
C CYS A 91 -4.50 2.05 8.07
N VAL A 92 -5.02 3.28 8.00
CA VAL A 92 -6.45 3.59 7.93
C VAL A 92 -6.70 4.37 6.64
N ILE A 93 -7.54 3.82 5.76
CA ILE A 93 -7.74 4.36 4.42
C ILE A 93 -8.87 5.39 4.42
N PRO A 94 -8.64 6.64 3.99
CA PRO A 94 -9.68 7.66 3.92
C PRO A 94 -10.84 7.23 3.01
N GLU A 95 -12.07 7.64 3.37
CA GLU A 95 -13.23 7.44 2.50
C GLU A 95 -13.01 8.12 1.14
N GLY A 96 -13.38 7.43 0.06
CA GLY A 96 -13.20 7.94 -1.30
C GLY A 96 -11.79 7.80 -1.88
N TYR A 97 -10.83 7.20 -1.16
CA TYR A 97 -9.46 7.00 -1.64
C TYR A 97 -9.42 6.32 -3.02
N PHE A 98 -10.10 5.17 -3.19
CA PHE A 98 -10.07 4.44 -4.46
C PHE A 98 -10.85 5.15 -5.57
N GLU A 99 -11.87 5.92 -5.23
CA GLU A 99 -12.59 6.75 -6.20
C GLU A 99 -11.69 7.86 -6.75
N ALA A 100 -10.99 8.57 -5.86
CA ALA A 100 -10.02 9.60 -6.23
C ALA A 100 -8.86 9.01 -7.05
N LEU A 101 -8.29 7.90 -6.60
CA LEU A 101 -7.22 7.20 -7.30
C LEU A 101 -7.65 6.76 -8.70
N ASN A 102 -8.81 6.12 -8.83
CA ASN A 102 -9.35 5.69 -10.12
C ASN A 102 -9.60 6.88 -11.06
N ALA A 103 -10.14 7.99 -10.54
CA ALA A 103 -10.35 9.21 -11.33
C ALA A 103 -9.02 9.79 -11.85
N VAL A 104 -7.97 9.81 -11.03
CA VAL A 104 -6.64 10.26 -11.45
C VAL A 104 -6.04 9.32 -12.50
N LEU A 105 -6.06 8.01 -12.29
CA LEU A 105 -5.52 7.03 -13.22
C LEU A 105 -6.25 7.03 -14.57
N ASN A 106 -7.56 7.27 -14.59
CA ASN A 106 -8.33 7.42 -15.82
C ASN A 106 -8.02 8.71 -16.58
N ARG A 107 -7.65 9.78 -15.88
CA ARG A 107 -7.33 11.08 -16.49
C ARG A 107 -5.86 11.19 -16.89
N HIS A 108 -4.97 10.69 -16.05
CA HIS A 108 -3.52 10.75 -16.21
C HIS A 108 -2.92 9.43 -15.72
N TYR A 109 -2.93 8.42 -16.59
CA TYR A 109 -2.39 7.12 -16.27
C TYR A 109 -0.91 7.23 -15.87
N THR A 110 -0.52 6.49 -14.85
CA THR A 110 0.87 6.28 -14.45
C THR A 110 1.11 4.80 -14.15
N ASP A 111 2.30 4.31 -14.47
CA ASP A 111 2.65 2.90 -14.27
C ASP A 111 2.85 2.55 -12.80
N CYS A 112 3.32 3.53 -12.02
CA CYS A 112 3.53 3.43 -10.59
C CYS A 112 3.16 4.76 -9.92
N PHE A 113 2.57 4.69 -8.74
CA PHE A 113 2.30 5.86 -7.90
C PHE A 113 2.70 5.63 -6.45
N GLY A 114 2.78 6.72 -5.72
CA GLY A 114 2.69 6.74 -4.27
C GLY A 114 1.84 7.91 -3.82
N GLY A 115 1.18 7.76 -2.69
CA GLY A 115 0.47 8.83 -2.00
C GLY A 115 1.38 9.58 -1.02
N PRO A 116 0.93 10.72 -0.47
CA PRO A 116 1.62 11.43 0.59
C PRO A 116 1.51 10.68 1.92
N ASP A 117 2.51 10.88 2.78
CA ASP A 117 2.42 10.46 4.18
C ASP A 117 1.49 11.43 4.92
N ALA A 118 0.50 10.91 5.63
CA ALA A 118 -0.37 11.70 6.50
C ALA A 118 -0.55 10.99 7.86
N ALA A 119 -0.51 11.76 8.95
CA ALA A 119 -0.90 11.25 10.26
C ALA A 119 -2.43 11.30 10.38
N HIS A 120 -3.03 10.20 10.87
CA HIS A 120 -4.44 10.18 11.19
C HIS A 120 -4.74 11.09 12.41
N ASP A 121 -5.93 11.68 12.47
CA ASP A 121 -6.33 12.60 13.56
C ASP A 121 -6.28 11.95 14.95
N SER A 122 -6.51 10.64 15.03
CA SER A 122 -6.42 9.86 16.27
C SER A 122 -4.99 9.61 16.77
N PHE A 123 -3.97 9.96 15.99
CA PHE A 123 -2.58 9.76 16.40
C PHE A 123 -2.22 10.63 17.61
N SER A 124 -1.44 10.07 18.54
CA SER A 124 -0.90 10.81 19.67
C SER A 124 0.00 11.97 19.19
N ASP A 125 0.20 12.97 20.04
CA ASP A 125 1.07 14.11 19.73
C ASP A 125 2.49 13.68 19.37
N VAL A 126 2.99 12.59 19.97
CA VAL A 126 4.30 12.00 19.64
C VAL A 126 4.30 11.42 18.24
N GLN A 127 3.27 10.66 17.86
CA GLN A 127 3.13 10.11 16.51
C GLN A 127 2.96 11.22 15.46
N LYS A 128 2.20 12.27 15.76
CA LYS A 128 2.07 13.46 14.89
C LYS A 128 3.40 14.20 14.73
N ALA A 129 4.18 14.33 15.82
CA ALA A 129 5.51 14.94 15.77
C ALA A 129 6.51 14.10 14.96
N ILE A 130 6.47 12.77 15.09
CA ILE A 130 7.27 11.85 14.25
C ILE A 130 6.87 12.00 12.79
N ASN A 131 5.57 11.97 12.47
CA ASN A 131 5.08 12.16 11.10
C ASN A 131 5.54 13.52 10.53
N TYR A 132 5.39 14.61 11.29
CA TYR A 132 5.88 15.93 10.89
C TYR A 132 7.37 15.91 10.60
N SER A 133 8.17 15.30 11.48
CA SER A 133 9.61 15.15 11.28
C SER A 133 9.94 14.36 9.99
N MET A 134 9.15 13.31 9.69
CA MET A 134 9.38 12.46 8.51
C MET A 134 8.90 13.10 7.21
N THR A 135 7.96 14.04 7.25
CA THR A 135 7.39 14.72 6.06
C THR A 135 7.91 16.13 5.85
N SER A 136 8.63 16.70 6.84
CA SER A 136 9.18 18.04 6.76
C SER A 136 10.26 18.16 5.68
N PHE A 137 10.22 19.23 4.93
CA PHE A 137 11.23 19.57 3.93
C PHE A 137 12.66 19.65 4.52
N LEU A 138 12.80 20.14 5.75
CA LEU A 138 14.10 20.30 6.43
C LEU A 138 14.75 18.94 6.74
N THR A 139 13.97 17.89 6.95
CA THR A 139 14.49 16.57 7.35
C THR A 139 14.62 15.61 6.17
N THR A 140 13.76 15.72 5.15
CA THR A 140 13.66 14.73 4.06
C THR A 140 13.83 15.32 2.66
N GLY A 141 14.06 16.65 2.52
CA GLY A 141 14.19 17.29 1.21
C GLY A 141 12.95 17.20 0.33
N GLY A 142 11.79 16.83 0.91
CA GLY A 142 10.52 16.66 0.19
C GLY A 142 10.38 15.32 -0.55
N ILE A 143 11.28 14.35 -0.34
CA ILE A 143 11.22 13.00 -0.97
C ILE A 143 9.90 12.29 -0.69
N ARG A 144 9.27 12.56 0.46
CA ARG A 144 8.02 11.93 0.91
C ARG A 144 6.75 12.68 0.47
N GLY A 145 6.82 13.45 -0.61
CA GLY A 145 5.62 14.09 -1.17
C GLY A 145 5.31 15.50 -0.63
N GLY A 146 6.28 16.18 -0.01
CA GLY A 146 6.15 17.59 0.41
C GLY A 146 5.86 18.56 -0.75
N LYS A 147 5.55 19.83 -0.43
CA LYS A 147 5.20 20.88 -1.41
C LYS A 147 6.35 21.20 -2.38
N VAL A 148 7.60 21.00 -1.94
CA VAL A 148 8.82 21.23 -2.73
C VAL A 148 9.63 19.96 -2.73
N GLN A 149 10.04 19.50 -3.91
CA GLN A 149 10.88 18.31 -4.07
C GLN A 149 12.24 18.72 -4.60
N LEU A 150 13.32 18.37 -3.88
CA LEU A 150 14.69 18.52 -4.35
C LEU A 150 15.16 17.29 -5.13
N GLU A 151 14.58 16.12 -4.86
CA GLU A 151 14.93 14.85 -5.50
C GLU A 151 13.68 14.20 -6.13
N LYS A 152 13.91 13.16 -6.95
CA LYS A 152 12.81 12.40 -7.56
C LYS A 152 11.99 11.70 -6.47
N PHE A 153 10.68 11.93 -6.47
CA PHE A 153 9.74 11.29 -5.56
C PHE A 153 9.89 9.76 -5.59
N THR A 154 9.99 9.15 -4.42
CA THR A 154 10.08 7.70 -4.26
C THR A 154 8.92 7.21 -3.40
N PRO A 155 7.98 6.42 -3.98
CA PRO A 155 6.88 5.80 -3.25
C PRO A 155 7.34 4.95 -2.07
N ARG A 156 6.51 4.89 -1.04
CA ARG A 156 6.71 4.01 0.12
C ARG A 156 5.64 2.91 0.12
N THR A 157 6.00 1.72 0.57
CA THR A 157 5.12 0.54 0.47
C THR A 157 3.82 0.63 1.27
N PHE A 158 3.69 1.52 2.22
CA PHE A 158 2.43 1.73 2.95
C PHE A 158 1.37 2.52 2.13
N ASN A 159 1.75 3.16 1.03
CA ASN A 159 0.85 3.78 0.04
C ASN A 159 1.55 3.83 -1.33
N MET A 160 1.81 2.67 -1.89
CA MET A 160 2.44 2.49 -3.20
C MET A 160 1.55 1.60 -4.05
N GLY A 161 1.45 1.93 -5.34
CA GLY A 161 0.83 1.03 -6.30
C GLY A 161 1.58 1.00 -7.62
N PHE A 162 1.44 -0.11 -8.36
CA PHE A 162 1.96 -0.25 -9.71
C PHE A 162 1.11 -1.22 -10.56
N SER A 163 1.19 -1.05 -11.87
CA SER A 163 0.42 -1.85 -12.81
C SER A 163 0.91 -3.30 -12.90
N ARG A 164 0.02 -4.18 -13.36
CA ARG A 164 0.38 -5.58 -13.68
C ARG A 164 1.51 -5.66 -14.72
N GLU A 165 1.58 -4.71 -15.65
CA GLU A 165 2.66 -4.65 -16.64
C GLU A 165 4.02 -4.38 -15.97
N VAL A 166 4.07 -3.47 -15.00
CA VAL A 166 5.27 -3.24 -14.18
C VAL A 166 5.70 -4.53 -13.50
N TYR A 167 4.77 -5.23 -12.83
CA TYR A 167 5.08 -6.50 -12.18
C TYR A 167 5.63 -7.55 -13.15
N ALA A 168 4.98 -7.70 -14.29
CA ALA A 168 5.40 -8.68 -15.31
C ALA A 168 6.83 -8.41 -15.82
N ARG A 169 7.25 -7.14 -15.88
CA ARG A 169 8.54 -6.74 -16.43
C ARG A 169 9.65 -6.57 -15.39
N VAL A 170 9.30 -6.10 -14.22
CA VAL A 170 10.25 -5.77 -13.13
C VAL A 170 10.36 -6.87 -12.09
N GLY A 171 9.30 -7.65 -11.92
CA GLY A 171 9.16 -8.67 -10.87
C GLY A 171 8.73 -8.05 -9.53
N GLY A 172 8.76 -8.87 -8.48
CA GLY A 172 8.36 -8.49 -7.13
C GLY A 172 9.43 -7.77 -6.32
N PHE A 173 9.18 -7.64 -5.03
CA PHE A 173 10.11 -7.05 -4.06
C PHE A 173 11.29 -7.99 -3.79
N ARG A 174 12.45 -7.42 -3.52
CA ARG A 174 13.64 -8.13 -3.07
C ARG A 174 13.74 -8.10 -1.55
N GLU A 175 14.30 -9.15 -0.98
CA GLU A 175 14.64 -9.16 0.45
C GLU A 175 15.85 -8.30 0.71
N MET A 176 15.62 -7.05 1.07
CA MET A 176 16.67 -6.12 1.41
C MET A 176 16.14 -4.97 2.26
N PHE A 177 17.05 -4.23 2.89
CA PHE A 177 16.69 -2.97 3.53
C PHE A 177 16.30 -1.94 2.44
N SER A 178 15.20 -1.20 2.67
CA SER A 178 14.66 -0.22 1.70
C SER A 178 14.22 -0.86 0.38
N GLU A 179 13.46 -1.93 0.46
CA GLU A 179 12.89 -2.67 -0.67
C GLU A 179 12.00 -1.80 -1.58
N ASP A 180 11.42 -0.73 -1.04
CA ASP A 180 10.64 0.28 -1.76
C ASP A 180 11.52 1.14 -2.68
N ILE A 181 12.71 1.52 -2.23
CA ILE A 181 13.69 2.28 -3.02
C ILE A 181 14.23 1.40 -4.16
N ASP A 182 14.57 0.14 -3.89
CA ASP A 182 14.98 -0.82 -4.91
C ASP A 182 13.90 -1.01 -5.97
N MET A 183 12.65 -1.27 -5.55
CA MET A 183 11.52 -1.42 -6.45
C MET A 183 11.35 -0.18 -7.33
N SER A 184 11.31 1.00 -6.74
CA SER A 184 11.18 2.27 -7.46
C SER A 184 12.34 2.50 -8.46
N THR A 185 13.55 2.11 -8.09
CA THR A 185 14.73 2.20 -8.96
C THR A 185 14.61 1.29 -10.17
N ARG A 186 14.21 0.01 -9.96
CA ARG A 186 14.01 -0.96 -11.03
C ARG A 186 12.87 -0.55 -11.97
N ILE A 187 11.77 -0.01 -11.42
CA ILE A 187 10.65 0.53 -12.21
C ILE A 187 11.15 1.62 -13.16
N ARG A 188 11.93 2.59 -12.66
CA ARG A 188 12.50 3.65 -13.50
C ARG A 188 13.50 3.12 -14.53
N GLN A 189 14.35 2.18 -14.15
CA GLN A 189 15.33 1.56 -15.08
C GLN A 189 14.66 0.77 -16.20
N ALA A 190 13.47 0.23 -15.94
CA ALA A 190 12.64 -0.43 -16.95
C ALA A 190 11.90 0.55 -17.86
N GLY A 191 12.01 1.87 -17.64
CA GLY A 191 11.41 2.92 -18.46
C GLY A 191 9.99 3.32 -18.04
N PHE A 192 9.48 2.85 -16.91
CA PHE A 192 8.14 3.16 -16.42
C PHE A 192 8.09 4.49 -15.65
N GLY A 193 6.94 5.16 -15.72
CA GLY A 193 6.66 6.39 -15.00
C GLY A 193 6.30 6.17 -13.53
N ILE A 194 6.78 7.06 -12.65
CA ILE A 194 6.38 7.10 -11.24
C ILE A 194 5.83 8.48 -10.92
N SER A 195 4.62 8.55 -10.38
CA SER A 195 3.93 9.79 -10.02
C SER A 195 3.57 9.87 -8.55
N LEU A 196 3.54 11.09 -8.02
CA LEU A 196 2.92 11.38 -6.73
C LEU A 196 1.45 11.71 -6.97
N ILE A 197 0.52 10.92 -6.40
CA ILE A 197 -0.91 11.22 -6.39
C ILE A 197 -1.25 11.77 -5.01
N ARG A 198 -1.59 13.06 -4.96
CA ARG A 198 -1.79 13.79 -3.69
C ARG A 198 -3.17 13.57 -3.08
N ASP A 199 -4.12 13.17 -3.89
CA ASP A 199 -5.53 12.99 -3.52
C ASP A 199 -5.86 11.51 -3.18
N ALA A 200 -4.82 10.66 -3.14
CA ALA A 200 -4.91 9.24 -2.82
C ALA A 200 -3.97 8.85 -1.67
#